data_28900276a479dc14cd5f37432809fa48
#
_entry.id   28900276a479dc14cd5f37432809fa48
#
_cell.length_a   1.000
_cell.length_b   1.000
_cell.length_c   1.000
_cell.angle_alpha   90.00
_cell.angle_beta   90.00
_cell.angle_gamma   90.00
#
_symmetry.space_group_name_H-M   'P 1'
#
loop_
_entity.id
_entity.type
_entity.pdbx_description
1 polymer ?
#
loop_
_entity_poly.entity_id
_entity_poly.type
_entity_poly.pdbx_seq_one_letter_code
_entity_poly.pdbx_strand_id
1 'polypeptide(L)'
;SIAKDEVRKISERVKFGFKRAIENGVVLGSNRIWGYRKQDGKLVIDETEAEIVRLIFDLYANQYMGVRAIAHYLTDHGYKNSNGRGFSFSTVRGILSNPKYKGWYCGGKTSKIDYKLKNVKYFSPDEWIMYRDEENVPPIVTEELWDKANRLLMRRSEKQSAKDKSCYQNQYPYSGKIICGIHKTPYYRSLYRYKSGNKEVWQCQEYVKNGKDGCKMPILYTSEIDDILR
;
A
#
# COMPACT_ATOMS: atom_id res chain seq x y z
N SER A 1 -40.22 -0.93 -7.09
CA SER A 1 -41.15 -0.73 -5.95
C SER A 1 -40.82 0.60 -5.28
N ILE A 2 -41.82 1.32 -4.80
CA ILE A 2 -41.71 2.66 -4.20
C ILE A 2 -40.56 2.74 -3.19
N ALA A 3 -40.41 1.76 -2.33
CA ALA A 3 -39.34 1.71 -1.34
C ALA A 3 -37.92 1.66 -1.96
N LYS A 4 -37.71 0.98 -3.07
CA LYS A 4 -36.41 0.94 -3.77
C LYS A 4 -36.06 2.29 -4.40
N ASP A 5 -37.06 2.97 -4.97
CA ASP A 5 -36.86 4.27 -5.58
C ASP A 5 -36.62 5.37 -4.55
N GLU A 6 -37.20 5.25 -3.37
CA GLU A 6 -36.96 6.17 -2.25
C GLU A 6 -35.54 6.03 -1.70
N VAL A 7 -35.05 4.81 -1.49
CA VAL A 7 -33.66 4.58 -1.07
C VAL A 7 -32.65 5.07 -2.11
N ARG A 8 -32.95 4.91 -3.41
CA ARG A 8 -32.10 5.45 -4.48
C ARG A 8 -32.02 6.98 -4.40
N LYS A 9 -33.17 7.66 -4.28
CA LYS A 9 -33.26 9.13 -4.14
C LYS A 9 -32.50 9.63 -2.90
N ILE A 10 -32.62 8.94 -1.76
CA ILE A 10 -31.86 9.27 -0.54
C ILE A 10 -30.36 9.13 -0.81
N SER A 11 -29.92 8.04 -1.45
CA SER A 11 -28.51 7.83 -1.79
C SER A 11 -27.95 8.93 -2.70
N GLU A 12 -28.72 9.37 -3.69
CA GLU A 12 -28.33 10.47 -4.60
C GLU A 12 -28.24 11.81 -3.85
N ARG A 13 -29.20 12.11 -2.97
CA ARG A 13 -29.16 13.32 -2.13
C ARG A 13 -27.95 13.34 -1.20
N VAL A 14 -27.60 12.20 -0.59
CA VAL A 14 -26.42 12.09 0.28
C VAL A 14 -25.13 12.30 -0.52
N LYS A 15 -25.02 11.72 -1.72
CA LYS A 15 -23.88 11.93 -2.62
C LYS A 15 -23.74 13.41 -3.01
N PHE A 16 -24.85 14.05 -3.34
CA PHE A 16 -24.88 15.48 -3.66
C PHE A 16 -24.48 16.35 -2.47
N GLY A 17 -24.98 16.02 -1.25
CA GLY A 17 -24.60 16.70 -0.03
C GLY A 17 -23.10 16.59 0.27
N PHE A 18 -22.50 15.41 0.08
CA PHE A 18 -21.05 15.23 0.21
C PHE A 18 -20.27 16.04 -0.81
N LYS A 19 -20.71 16.08 -2.07
CA LYS A 19 -20.06 16.89 -3.10
C LYS A 19 -20.06 18.36 -2.72
N ARG A 20 -21.20 18.89 -2.27
CA ARG A 20 -21.34 20.28 -1.82
C ARG A 20 -20.48 20.58 -0.58
N ALA A 21 -20.43 19.67 0.38
CA ALA A 21 -19.57 19.84 1.55
C ALA A 21 -18.08 19.91 1.16
N ILE A 22 -17.66 19.12 0.16
CA ILE A 22 -16.31 19.17 -0.41
C ILE A 22 -16.06 20.53 -1.08
N GLU A 23 -17.00 21.01 -1.89
CA GLU A 23 -16.91 22.32 -2.56
C GLU A 23 -16.85 23.48 -1.56
N ASN A 24 -17.43 23.32 -0.37
CA ASN A 24 -17.37 24.27 0.74
C ASN A 24 -16.16 24.09 1.66
N GLY A 25 -15.14 23.34 1.26
CA GLY A 25 -13.89 23.15 2.02
C GLY A 25 -13.99 22.24 3.23
N VAL A 26 -15.12 21.55 3.44
CA VAL A 26 -15.26 20.61 4.56
C VAL A 26 -14.47 19.35 4.29
N VAL A 27 -13.47 19.07 5.13
CA VAL A 27 -12.68 17.84 5.01
C VAL A 27 -13.52 16.63 5.43
N LEU A 28 -14.06 15.92 4.42
CA LEU A 28 -14.79 14.67 4.61
C LEU A 28 -13.84 13.48 4.65
N GLY A 29 -14.32 12.39 5.25
CA GLY A 29 -13.63 11.11 5.26
C GLY A 29 -12.96 10.78 6.58
N SER A 30 -11.92 9.95 6.54
CA SER A 30 -11.28 9.36 7.70
C SER A 30 -11.04 10.36 8.82
N ASN A 31 -11.49 10.01 10.01
CA ASN A 31 -11.28 10.83 11.21
C ASN A 31 -9.80 10.87 11.64
N ARG A 32 -8.93 10.04 11.03
CA ARG A 32 -7.53 9.97 11.37
C ARG A 32 -6.64 9.99 10.13
N ILE A 33 -5.93 11.10 9.98
CA ILE A 33 -4.81 11.24 9.06
C ILE A 33 -3.59 11.47 9.94
N TRP A 34 -2.55 10.67 9.78
CA TRP A 34 -1.33 10.77 10.57
C TRP A 34 -0.71 12.17 10.42
N GLY A 35 -0.34 12.79 11.52
CA GLY A 35 0.14 14.17 11.53
C GLY A 35 -0.94 15.24 11.65
N TYR A 36 -2.22 14.84 11.67
CA TYR A 36 -3.33 15.77 11.82
C TYR A 36 -4.37 15.30 12.83
N ARG A 37 -4.99 16.28 13.48
CA ARG A 37 -6.27 16.14 14.19
C ARG A 37 -7.36 16.83 13.40
N LYS A 38 -8.57 16.31 13.44
CA LYS A 38 -9.73 16.96 12.83
C LYS A 38 -10.43 17.80 13.88
N GLN A 39 -10.60 19.08 13.60
CA GLN A 39 -11.32 20.03 14.46
C GLN A 39 -12.23 20.88 13.56
N ASP A 40 -13.52 20.98 13.90
CA ASP A 40 -14.53 21.79 13.20
C ASP A 40 -14.55 21.64 11.65
N GLY A 41 -14.36 20.41 11.19
CA GLY A 41 -14.32 20.11 9.75
C GLY A 41 -12.99 20.43 9.05
N LYS A 42 -12.03 21.04 9.76
CA LYS A 42 -10.69 21.36 9.28
C LYS A 42 -9.66 20.38 9.84
N LEU A 43 -8.49 20.34 9.23
CA LEU A 43 -7.32 19.62 9.77
C LEU A 43 -6.44 20.62 10.54
N VAL A 44 -5.99 20.19 11.71
CA VAL A 44 -5.02 20.91 12.54
C VAL A 44 -3.80 20.01 12.69
N ILE A 45 -2.61 20.56 12.55
CA ILE A 45 -1.36 19.81 12.65
C ILE A 45 -1.18 19.31 14.08
N ASP A 46 -0.88 18.04 14.23
CA ASP A 46 -0.35 17.45 15.45
C ASP A 46 1.17 17.39 15.33
N GLU A 47 1.87 18.31 16.00
CA GLU A 47 3.32 18.45 15.81
C GLU A 47 4.10 17.19 16.15
N THR A 48 3.69 16.43 17.16
CA THR A 48 4.34 15.18 17.54
C THR A 48 4.29 14.16 16.41
N GLU A 49 3.14 14.03 15.74
CA GLU A 49 2.97 13.13 14.60
C GLU A 49 3.57 13.74 13.31
N ALA A 50 3.51 15.07 13.16
CA ALA A 50 4.01 15.78 12.00
C ALA A 50 5.54 15.67 11.87
N GLU A 51 6.28 15.66 12.97
CA GLU A 51 7.73 15.39 12.96
C GLU A 51 8.06 14.05 12.31
N ILE A 52 7.28 13.01 12.60
CA ILE A 52 7.47 11.68 11.99
C ILE A 52 7.13 11.74 10.49
N VAL A 53 6.10 12.49 10.09
CA VAL A 53 5.77 12.70 8.68
C VAL A 53 6.92 13.38 7.95
N ARG A 54 7.47 14.45 8.50
CA ARG A 54 8.63 15.17 7.93
C ARG A 54 9.85 14.24 7.80
N LEU A 55 10.11 13.44 8.83
CA LEU A 55 11.18 12.43 8.81
C LEU A 55 10.98 11.40 7.69
N ILE A 56 9.75 10.88 7.50
CA ILE A 56 9.44 9.93 6.43
C ILE A 56 9.73 10.54 5.05
N PHE A 57 9.33 11.79 4.82
CA PHE A 57 9.59 12.48 3.56
C PHE A 57 11.08 12.75 3.34
N ASP A 58 11.83 13.13 4.38
CA ASP A 58 13.27 13.34 4.31
C ASP A 58 14.01 12.04 3.97
N LEU A 59 13.77 10.97 4.73
CA LEU A 59 14.36 9.65 4.50
C LEU A 59 14.09 9.14 3.08
N TYR A 60 12.88 9.41 2.55
CA TYR A 60 12.50 8.93 1.23
C TYR A 60 13.07 9.79 0.09
N ALA A 61 12.89 11.11 0.16
CA ALA A 61 13.19 12.02 -0.94
C ALA A 61 14.65 12.51 -0.95
N ASN A 62 15.27 12.69 0.22
CA ASN A 62 16.62 13.20 0.35
C ASN A 62 17.66 12.09 0.57
N GLN A 63 17.33 11.10 1.40
CA GLN A 63 18.23 9.98 1.67
C GLN A 63 17.96 8.75 0.77
N TYR A 64 16.96 8.82 -0.12
CA TYR A 64 16.63 7.78 -1.11
C TYR A 64 16.30 6.40 -0.51
N MET A 65 15.93 6.33 0.76
CA MET A 65 15.54 5.08 1.39
C MET A 65 14.29 4.48 0.74
N GLY A 66 14.22 3.15 0.71
CA GLY A 66 13.03 2.44 0.23
C GLY A 66 11.91 2.47 1.27
N VAL A 67 10.63 2.43 0.83
CA VAL A 67 9.46 2.47 1.73
C VAL A 67 9.51 1.38 2.82
N ARG A 68 9.96 0.16 2.47
CA ARG A 68 10.14 -0.93 3.43
C ARG A 68 11.26 -0.64 4.43
N ALA A 69 12.38 -0.09 3.96
CA ALA A 69 13.49 0.28 4.81
C ALA A 69 13.10 1.38 5.80
N ILE A 70 12.30 2.36 5.37
CA ILE A 70 11.75 3.40 6.26
C ILE A 70 10.84 2.78 7.33
N ALA A 71 9.96 1.85 6.96
CA ALA A 71 9.09 1.18 7.93
C ALA A 71 9.89 0.41 9.00
N HIS A 72 10.98 -0.27 8.62
CA HIS A 72 11.91 -0.91 9.55
C HIS A 72 12.65 0.12 10.39
N TYR A 73 13.22 1.16 9.76
CA TYR A 73 13.91 2.24 10.46
C TYR A 73 13.05 2.85 11.58
N LEU A 74 11.79 3.20 11.28
CA LEU A 74 10.88 3.74 12.26
C LEU A 74 10.61 2.77 13.42
N THR A 75 10.46 1.48 13.11
CA THR A 75 10.24 0.44 14.13
C THR A 75 11.46 0.24 15.01
N ASP A 76 12.66 0.19 14.44
CA ASP A 76 13.92 -0.01 15.13
C ASP A 76 14.28 1.17 16.06
N HIS A 77 13.81 2.39 15.67
CA HIS A 77 13.95 3.60 16.50
C HIS A 77 12.79 3.82 17.48
N GLY A 78 11.93 2.82 17.64
CA GLY A 78 10.85 2.85 18.64
C GLY A 78 9.63 3.69 18.27
N TYR A 79 9.55 4.22 17.03
CA TYR A 79 8.36 4.93 16.57
C TYR A 79 7.18 3.99 16.43
N LYS A 80 6.05 4.37 17.01
CA LYS A 80 4.82 3.58 16.99
C LYS A 80 3.68 4.37 16.37
N ASN A 81 2.81 3.67 15.66
CA ASN A 81 1.58 4.25 15.16
C ASN A 81 0.56 4.43 16.32
N SER A 82 -0.58 5.03 16.02
CA SER A 82 -1.65 5.28 17.00
C SER A 82 -2.18 4.04 17.73
N ASN A 83 -1.94 2.86 17.20
CA ASN A 83 -2.34 1.60 17.82
C ASN A 83 -1.19 0.94 18.62
N GLY A 84 -0.10 1.68 18.87
CA GLY A 84 1.08 1.18 19.59
C GLY A 84 1.92 0.18 18.77
N ARG A 85 1.67 0.01 17.47
CA ARG A 85 2.37 -0.91 16.58
C ARG A 85 3.36 -0.16 15.69
N GLY A 86 4.36 -0.87 15.14
CA GLY A 86 5.27 -0.32 14.15
C GLY A 86 4.55 0.15 12.87
N PHE A 87 5.22 0.97 12.10
CA PHE A 87 4.71 1.45 10.82
C PHE A 87 4.76 0.34 9.77
N SER A 88 3.65 0.11 9.07
CA SER A 88 3.61 -0.83 7.95
C SER A 88 4.08 -0.16 6.65
N PHE A 89 4.53 -0.97 5.68
CA PHE A 89 4.83 -0.52 4.33
C PHE A 89 3.67 0.27 3.70
N SER A 90 2.43 -0.19 3.86
CA SER A 90 1.25 0.46 3.32
C SER A 90 0.98 1.82 3.98
N THR A 91 1.25 1.94 5.28
CA THR A 91 1.11 3.21 6.01
C THR A 91 2.12 4.24 5.50
N VAL A 92 3.41 3.87 5.42
CA VAL A 92 4.46 4.77 4.92
C VAL A 92 4.19 5.18 3.46
N ARG A 93 3.80 4.23 2.61
CA ARG A 93 3.41 4.54 1.22
C ARG A 93 2.20 5.48 1.16
N GLY A 94 1.20 5.25 2.01
CA GLY A 94 0.00 6.09 2.10
C GLY A 94 0.33 7.53 2.52
N ILE A 95 1.26 7.71 3.46
CA ILE A 95 1.76 9.03 3.88
C ILE A 95 2.43 9.70 2.68
N LEU A 96 3.41 9.08 2.03
CA LEU A 96 4.14 9.66 0.92
C LEU A 96 3.26 10.05 -0.28
N SER A 97 2.14 9.37 -0.50
CA SER A 97 1.25 9.59 -1.65
C SER A 97 0.05 10.50 -1.36
N ASN A 98 -0.13 10.98 -0.12
CA ASN A 98 -1.31 11.76 0.23
C ASN A 98 -1.08 13.26 -0.02
N PRO A 99 -1.82 13.91 -0.95
CA PRO A 99 -1.65 15.33 -1.28
C PRO A 99 -1.95 16.29 -0.13
N LYS A 100 -2.66 15.84 0.91
CA LYS A 100 -2.96 16.66 2.08
C LYS A 100 -1.71 17.16 2.80
N TYR A 101 -0.62 16.40 2.74
CA TYR A 101 0.63 16.82 3.37
C TYR A 101 1.31 18.02 2.73
N LYS A 102 0.97 18.35 1.48
CA LYS A 102 1.42 19.58 0.80
C LYS A 102 0.38 20.71 0.80
N GLY A 103 -0.68 20.62 1.61
CA GLY A 103 -1.70 21.66 1.70
C GLY A 103 -2.79 21.57 0.62
N TRP A 104 -3.01 20.39 0.04
CA TRP A 104 -4.04 20.19 -0.97
C TRP A 104 -5.22 19.40 -0.40
N TYR A 105 -6.41 19.91 -0.60
CA TYR A 105 -7.60 19.09 -0.40
C TYR A 105 -7.58 17.90 -1.37
N CYS A 106 -7.97 16.75 -0.89
CA CYS A 106 -8.11 15.56 -1.70
C CYS A 106 -9.28 14.72 -1.20
N GLY A 107 -10.31 14.56 -2.02
CA GLY A 107 -11.52 13.81 -1.72
C GLY A 107 -12.06 13.06 -2.93
N GLY A 108 -13.21 12.39 -2.77
CA GLY A 108 -13.85 11.68 -3.87
C GLY A 108 -13.12 10.44 -4.39
N LYS A 109 -12.24 9.84 -3.59
CA LYS A 109 -11.40 8.69 -4.00
C LYS A 109 -12.20 7.41 -4.27
N THR A 110 -13.40 7.31 -3.69
CA THR A 110 -14.23 6.11 -3.78
C THR A 110 -15.70 6.45 -3.88
N SER A 111 -16.49 5.58 -4.52
CA SER A 111 -17.94 5.64 -4.51
C SER A 111 -18.54 4.25 -4.29
N LYS A 112 -19.62 4.16 -3.52
CA LYS A 112 -20.39 2.92 -3.45
C LYS A 112 -21.14 2.74 -4.77
N ILE A 113 -20.99 1.59 -5.40
CA ILE A 113 -21.68 1.27 -6.68
C ILE A 113 -23.15 1.07 -6.41
N ASP A 114 -23.49 0.33 -5.38
CA ASP A 114 -24.87 0.05 -4.97
C ASP A 114 -24.96 0.12 -3.44
N TYR A 115 -26.06 0.64 -2.92
CA TYR A 115 -26.33 0.70 -1.48
C TYR A 115 -26.51 -0.69 -0.84
N LYS A 116 -26.88 -1.70 -1.63
CA LYS A 116 -27.06 -3.10 -1.17
C LYS A 116 -25.77 -3.90 -1.17
N LEU A 117 -24.81 -3.54 -2.03
CA LEU A 117 -23.56 -4.24 -2.18
C LEU A 117 -22.47 -3.51 -1.40
N LYS A 118 -21.62 -4.26 -0.70
CA LYS A 118 -20.43 -3.72 -0.02
C LYS A 118 -19.35 -3.26 -1.02
N ASN A 119 -19.61 -3.40 -2.33
CA ASN A 119 -18.65 -3.10 -3.38
C ASN A 119 -18.44 -1.59 -3.51
N VAL A 120 -17.18 -1.20 -3.46
CA VAL A 120 -16.71 0.17 -3.60
C VAL A 120 -15.95 0.30 -4.92
N LYS A 121 -16.32 1.27 -5.75
CA LYS A 121 -15.52 1.68 -6.90
C LYS A 121 -14.43 2.62 -6.41
N TYR A 122 -13.18 2.33 -6.76
CA TYR A 122 -12.04 3.21 -6.56
C TYR A 122 -11.82 4.03 -7.83
N PHE A 123 -11.62 5.32 -7.66
CA PHE A 123 -11.32 6.24 -8.74
C PHE A 123 -9.81 6.40 -8.92
N SER A 124 -9.38 6.65 -10.13
CA SER A 124 -7.98 7.00 -10.43
C SER A 124 -7.65 8.40 -9.89
N PRO A 125 -6.38 8.71 -9.63
CA PRO A 125 -5.97 10.00 -9.06
C PRO A 125 -6.42 11.24 -9.86
N ASP A 126 -6.58 11.11 -11.17
CA ASP A 126 -7.10 12.14 -12.08
C ASP A 126 -8.61 12.38 -11.94
N GLU A 127 -9.35 11.41 -11.40
CA GLU A 127 -10.78 11.54 -11.10
C GLU A 127 -11.04 12.10 -9.69
N TRP A 128 -10.00 12.30 -8.86
CA TRP A 128 -10.17 12.81 -7.51
C TRP A 128 -10.46 14.30 -7.52
N ILE A 129 -11.26 14.75 -6.55
CA ILE A 129 -11.46 16.17 -6.32
C ILE A 129 -10.23 16.69 -5.55
N MET A 130 -9.38 17.48 -6.23
CA MET A 130 -8.18 18.03 -5.64
C MET A 130 -8.08 19.53 -5.94
N TYR A 131 -7.76 20.32 -4.92
CA TYR A 131 -7.45 21.74 -5.03
C TYR A 131 -6.58 22.17 -3.84
N ARG A 132 -5.85 23.26 -4.00
CA ARG A 132 -5.04 23.85 -2.92
C ARG A 132 -5.95 24.46 -1.87
N ASP A 133 -5.76 24.11 -0.61
CA ASP A 133 -6.58 24.56 0.51
C ASP A 133 -5.78 24.51 1.81
N GLU A 134 -4.83 25.43 1.93
CA GLU A 134 -3.95 25.48 3.09
C GLU A 134 -4.65 25.96 4.37
N GLU A 135 -5.80 26.61 4.23
CA GLU A 135 -6.62 27.03 5.38
C GLU A 135 -7.27 25.84 6.10
N ASN A 136 -7.83 24.90 5.33
CA ASN A 136 -8.53 23.74 5.90
C ASN A 136 -7.61 22.50 5.99
N VAL A 137 -6.50 22.52 5.25
CA VAL A 137 -5.51 21.44 5.15
C VAL A 137 -4.11 22.06 5.21
N PRO A 138 -3.63 22.50 6.39
CA PRO A 138 -2.32 23.12 6.50
C PRO A 138 -1.21 22.14 6.10
N PRO A 139 -0.18 22.59 5.32
CA PRO A 139 0.88 21.71 4.85
C PRO A 139 1.81 21.31 6.00
N ILE A 140 2.20 20.03 6.04
CA ILE A 140 3.25 19.52 6.95
C ILE A 140 4.62 19.54 6.27
N VAL A 141 4.64 19.36 4.94
CA VAL A 141 5.86 19.41 4.12
C VAL A 141 5.67 20.40 2.97
N THR A 142 6.78 20.88 2.42
CA THR A 142 6.71 21.77 1.26
C THR A 142 6.23 21.02 0.01
N GLU A 143 5.64 21.76 -0.93
CA GLU A 143 5.14 21.19 -2.17
C GLU A 143 6.28 20.55 -2.98
N GLU A 144 7.47 21.20 -3.00
CA GLU A 144 8.65 20.71 -3.69
C GLU A 144 9.12 19.34 -3.14
N LEU A 145 9.14 19.20 -1.79
CA LEU A 145 9.55 17.96 -1.14
C LEU A 145 8.54 16.84 -1.42
N TRP A 146 7.23 17.16 -1.36
CA TRP A 146 6.17 16.21 -1.69
C TRP A 146 6.27 15.76 -3.15
N ASP A 147 6.41 16.68 -4.09
CA ASP A 147 6.52 16.39 -5.52
C ASP A 147 7.78 15.58 -5.84
N LYS A 148 8.91 15.88 -5.19
CA LYS A 148 10.15 15.09 -5.30
C LYS A 148 9.92 13.65 -4.86
N ALA A 149 9.26 13.45 -3.71
CA ALA A 149 8.93 12.12 -3.19
C ALA A 149 8.01 11.36 -4.16
N ASN A 150 6.97 12.02 -4.69
CA ASN A 150 6.00 11.37 -5.58
C ASN A 150 6.58 11.04 -6.97
N ARG A 151 7.40 11.91 -7.55
CA ARG A 151 8.16 11.57 -8.77
C ARG A 151 9.03 10.33 -8.56
N LEU A 152 9.67 10.22 -7.40
CA LEU A 152 10.48 9.04 -7.07
C LEU A 152 9.61 7.78 -6.87
N LEU A 153 8.43 7.91 -6.25
CA LEU A 153 7.46 6.81 -6.12
C LEU A 153 6.98 6.30 -7.47
N MET A 154 6.61 7.20 -8.38
CA MET A 154 6.17 6.85 -9.74
C MET A 154 7.29 6.14 -10.51
N ARG A 155 8.48 6.72 -10.55
CA ARG A 155 9.66 6.13 -11.22
C ARG A 155 10.01 4.74 -10.69
N ARG A 156 9.90 4.51 -9.38
CA ARG A 156 10.14 3.19 -8.78
C ARG A 156 9.04 2.20 -9.10
N SER A 157 7.79 2.66 -9.16
CA SER A 157 6.64 1.84 -9.54
C SER A 157 6.70 1.41 -11.01
N GLU A 158 7.04 2.33 -11.92
CA GLU A 158 7.23 2.05 -13.34
C GLU A 158 8.36 1.04 -13.58
N LYS A 159 9.50 1.23 -12.92
CA LYS A 159 10.60 0.26 -12.97
C LYS A 159 10.21 -1.12 -12.45
N GLN A 160 9.32 -1.20 -11.47
CA GLN A 160 8.85 -2.46 -10.94
C GLN A 160 7.80 -3.10 -11.86
N SER A 161 6.95 -2.31 -12.50
CA SER A 161 5.95 -2.78 -13.49
C SER A 161 6.59 -3.17 -14.82
N ALA A 162 7.64 -2.45 -15.23
CA ALA A 162 8.43 -2.75 -16.43
C ALA A 162 9.37 -3.96 -16.26
N LYS A 163 9.62 -4.40 -15.01
CA LYS A 163 10.30 -5.68 -14.80
C LYS A 163 9.38 -6.78 -15.28
N ASP A 164 9.76 -7.34 -16.42
CA ASP A 164 9.13 -8.55 -16.93
C ASP A 164 9.06 -9.57 -15.78
N LYS A 165 7.89 -10.18 -15.58
CA LYS A 165 7.71 -11.23 -14.56
C LYS A 165 8.72 -12.37 -14.74
N SER A 166 9.26 -12.54 -15.94
CA SER A 166 10.37 -13.43 -16.27
C SER A 166 11.67 -13.11 -15.51
N CYS A 167 11.95 -11.84 -15.17
CA CYS A 167 13.15 -11.46 -14.41
C CYS A 167 13.18 -12.04 -12.99
N TYR A 168 12.03 -12.32 -12.39
CA TYR A 168 11.96 -13.02 -11.09
C TYR A 168 12.24 -14.52 -11.23
N GLN A 169 12.08 -15.07 -12.43
CA GLN A 169 12.28 -16.49 -12.71
C GLN A 169 13.75 -16.88 -12.84
N ASN A 170 14.66 -15.92 -13.01
CA ASN A 170 16.08 -16.17 -13.23
C ASN A 170 16.99 -15.79 -12.05
N GLN A 171 16.42 -15.57 -10.85
CA GLN A 171 17.21 -15.18 -9.68
C GLN A 171 18.09 -16.32 -9.14
N TYR A 172 17.64 -17.55 -9.29
CA TYR A 172 18.35 -18.77 -8.86
C TYR A 172 18.38 -19.80 -10.00
N PRO A 173 19.31 -20.76 -9.99
CA PRO A 173 19.51 -21.69 -11.11
C PRO A 173 18.23 -22.39 -11.59
N TYR A 174 17.34 -22.72 -10.67
CA TYR A 174 16.10 -23.47 -10.96
C TYR A 174 14.82 -22.61 -10.97
N SER A 175 14.96 -21.29 -10.81
CA SER A 175 13.82 -20.37 -10.83
C SER A 175 13.05 -20.45 -12.15
N GLY A 176 11.74 -20.74 -12.07
CA GLY A 176 10.87 -20.88 -13.24
C GLY A 176 11.06 -22.14 -14.09
N LYS A 177 12.06 -22.96 -13.79
CA LYS A 177 12.34 -24.18 -14.57
C LYS A 177 11.63 -25.43 -14.02
N ILE A 178 11.36 -25.47 -12.72
CA ILE A 178 10.67 -26.59 -12.09
C ILE A 178 9.18 -26.24 -12.03
N ILE A 179 8.37 -27.08 -12.66
CA ILE A 179 6.92 -26.88 -12.77
C ILE A 179 6.19 -28.00 -12.00
N CYS A 180 5.18 -27.63 -11.22
CA CYS A 180 4.34 -28.58 -10.52
C CYS A 180 3.55 -29.43 -11.51
N GLY A 181 3.65 -30.74 -11.40
CA GLY A 181 2.92 -31.68 -12.25
C GLY A 181 1.39 -31.59 -12.12
N ILE A 182 0.90 -31.21 -10.92
CA ILE A 182 -0.54 -31.09 -10.62
C ILE A 182 -1.04 -29.69 -11.02
N HIS A 183 -0.45 -28.61 -10.48
CA HIS A 183 -0.99 -27.26 -10.60
C HIS A 183 -0.44 -26.46 -11.80
N LYS A 184 0.54 -27.01 -12.52
CA LYS A 184 1.22 -26.36 -13.65
C LYS A 184 1.81 -24.99 -13.31
N THR A 185 2.07 -24.73 -12.03
CA THR A 185 2.70 -23.52 -11.51
C THR A 185 4.18 -23.76 -11.22
N PRO A 186 5.05 -22.73 -11.30
CA PRO A 186 6.45 -22.89 -10.97
C PRO A 186 6.64 -23.17 -9.48
N TYR A 187 7.73 -23.87 -9.18
CA TYR A 187 8.20 -24.03 -7.81
C TYR A 187 8.89 -22.75 -7.34
N TYR A 188 8.68 -22.42 -6.08
CA TYR A 188 9.32 -21.27 -5.41
C TYR A 188 10.43 -21.75 -4.48
N ARG A 189 11.55 -21.05 -4.51
CA ARG A 189 12.64 -21.26 -3.57
C ARG A 189 12.25 -20.77 -2.19
N SER A 190 12.50 -21.61 -1.18
CA SER A 190 12.39 -21.28 0.25
C SER A 190 13.66 -21.70 0.97
N LEU A 191 13.96 -21.03 2.08
CA LEU A 191 15.10 -21.36 2.93
C LEU A 191 14.59 -21.95 4.24
N TYR A 192 14.82 -23.22 4.46
CA TYR A 192 14.50 -23.87 5.72
C TYR A 192 15.68 -23.75 6.67
N ARG A 193 15.43 -23.17 7.85
CA ARG A 193 16.45 -22.93 8.88
C ARG A 193 16.39 -24.04 9.91
N TYR A 194 17.41 -24.87 9.97
CA TYR A 194 17.58 -25.91 10.97
C TYR A 194 18.75 -25.59 11.89
N LYS A 195 18.80 -26.21 13.08
CA LYS A 195 19.97 -26.12 13.98
C LYS A 195 21.27 -26.62 13.33
N SER A 196 21.15 -27.54 12.38
CA SER A 196 22.24 -28.12 11.61
C SER A 196 22.66 -27.32 10.38
N GLY A 197 22.05 -26.14 10.16
CA GLY A 197 22.32 -25.31 8.98
C GLY A 197 21.07 -25.04 8.14
N ASN A 198 21.20 -24.15 7.19
CA ASN A 198 20.10 -23.78 6.29
C ASN A 198 20.04 -24.74 5.11
N LYS A 199 18.83 -25.18 4.75
CA LYS A 199 18.60 -25.99 3.55
C LYS A 199 17.75 -25.21 2.55
N GLU A 200 18.18 -25.16 1.29
CA GLU A 200 17.42 -24.60 0.20
C GLU A 200 16.45 -25.62 -0.35
N VAL A 201 15.18 -25.26 -0.41
CA VAL A 201 14.10 -26.12 -0.88
C VAL A 201 13.27 -25.41 -1.93
N TRP A 202 12.64 -26.22 -2.78
CA TRP A 202 11.74 -25.78 -3.83
C TRP A 202 10.37 -26.39 -3.60
N GLN A 203 9.33 -25.57 -3.65
CA GLN A 203 7.96 -25.93 -3.30
C GLN A 203 6.97 -25.36 -4.30
N CYS A 204 5.91 -26.10 -4.59
CA CYS A 204 4.79 -25.61 -5.39
C CYS A 204 4.16 -24.36 -4.72
N GLN A 205 3.70 -23.41 -5.52
CA GLN A 205 3.03 -22.20 -5.04
C GLN A 205 1.84 -22.53 -4.13
N GLU A 206 1.05 -23.53 -4.47
CA GLU A 206 -0.12 -23.94 -3.67
C GLU A 206 0.31 -24.61 -2.35
N TYR A 207 1.45 -25.29 -2.33
CA TYR A 207 2.04 -25.77 -1.08
C TYR A 207 2.48 -24.63 -0.17
N VAL A 208 3.11 -23.58 -0.74
CA VAL A 208 3.56 -22.40 0.03
C VAL A 208 2.37 -21.66 0.66
N LYS A 209 1.21 -21.63 -0.02
CA LYS A 209 0.01 -20.96 0.48
C LYS A 209 -0.77 -21.77 1.51
N ASN A 210 -0.96 -23.06 1.25
CA ASN A 210 -1.94 -23.90 1.94
C ASN A 210 -1.30 -25.17 2.56
N GLY A 211 0.03 -25.30 2.55
CA GLY A 211 0.72 -26.47 3.08
C GLY A 211 0.41 -27.76 2.30
N LYS A 212 0.41 -28.88 3.03
CA LYS A 212 0.15 -30.22 2.46
C LYS A 212 -1.25 -30.36 1.85
N ASP A 213 -2.21 -29.57 2.34
CA ASP A 213 -3.58 -29.57 1.82
C ASP A 213 -3.67 -28.87 0.46
N GLY A 214 -2.76 -27.91 0.20
CA GLY A 214 -2.70 -27.19 -1.07
C GLY A 214 -1.99 -27.96 -2.19
N CYS A 215 -0.99 -28.79 -1.86
CA CYS A 215 -0.27 -29.58 -2.85
C CYS A 215 0.41 -30.78 -2.22
N LYS A 216 0.18 -31.96 -2.82
CA LYS A 216 0.78 -33.26 -2.39
C LYS A 216 2.12 -33.58 -3.09
N MET A 217 2.57 -32.71 -4.01
CA MET A 217 3.87 -32.88 -4.67
C MET A 217 5.02 -32.72 -3.67
N PRO A 218 6.12 -33.45 -3.83
CA PRO A 218 7.25 -33.41 -2.91
C PRO A 218 7.92 -32.03 -2.89
N ILE A 219 8.48 -31.73 -1.73
CA ILE A 219 9.45 -30.64 -1.57
C ILE A 219 10.78 -31.15 -2.12
N LEU A 220 11.41 -30.37 -2.99
CA LEU A 220 12.68 -30.74 -3.60
C LEU A 220 13.81 -29.97 -2.92
N TYR A 221 14.90 -30.63 -2.56
CA TYR A 221 16.10 -29.97 -2.05
C TYR A 221 17.03 -29.59 -3.20
N THR A 222 17.68 -28.43 -3.11
CA THR A 222 18.62 -27.99 -4.15
C THR A 222 19.72 -29.02 -4.39
N SER A 223 20.25 -29.65 -3.32
CA SER A 223 21.26 -30.72 -3.42
C SER A 223 20.77 -31.94 -4.22
N GLU A 224 19.52 -32.36 -4.02
CA GLU A 224 18.94 -33.49 -4.75
C GLU A 224 18.77 -33.17 -6.24
N ILE A 225 18.39 -31.92 -6.56
CA ILE A 225 18.25 -31.48 -7.94
C ILE A 225 19.62 -31.42 -8.62
N ASP A 226 20.62 -30.92 -7.93
CA ASP A 226 22.00 -30.85 -8.44
C ASP A 226 22.57 -32.24 -8.72
N ASP A 227 22.28 -33.24 -7.87
CA ASP A 227 22.71 -34.63 -8.05
C ASP A 227 22.03 -35.33 -9.24
N ILE A 228 20.77 -34.98 -9.53
CA ILE A 228 20.02 -35.54 -10.68
C ILE A 228 20.51 -34.94 -12.02
N LEU A 229 21.02 -33.71 -12.00
CA LEU A 229 21.39 -32.97 -13.20
C LEU A 229 22.90 -33.09 -13.53
N ARG A 230 23.68 -33.75 -12.69
CA ARG A 230 25.09 -34.11 -12.96
C ARG A 230 25.18 -35.39 -13.79
#